data_49c491839f064b5a6d86de9b5aba44c0
#
_entry.id   49c491839f064b5a6d86de9b5aba44c0
#
_cell.length_a   1.000
_cell.length_b   1.000
_cell.length_c   1.000
_cell.angle_alpha   90.00
_cell.angle_beta   90.00
_cell.angle_gamma   90.00
#
_symmetry.space_group_name_H-M   'P 1'
#
loop_
_entity.id
_entity.type
_entity.pdbx_description
1 polymer ?
#
loop_
_entity_poly.entity_id
_entity_poly.type
_entity_poly.pdbx_seq_one_letter_code
_entity_poly.pdbx_strand_id
1 'polypeptide(L)'
;NGFTWTFTTRLMGIWHPVTWLSHMLDCQLFGVAPAGHHLMNLFFHIANTVLLFLLLLFCTRAEWPSFIVAALFAIHPLHVESVAWVAERKDVLSAFFWLLTMWAYIGYVQNPGLRRYALVLICFSLGLMAKPMLVTLPLVLLLWDYWPLRRWAPPGAAPAETVQPVGTSLYPRASLKRLVGEKVPLLILVVIFSLAAVYAQKAGAMVVSLADIPLGARISNALVAYASYLGKTIVPMNLAVLYPHPGNAIPG
;
A
#
# COMPACT_ATOMS: atom_id res chain seq x y z
N ASN A 1 -8.29 14.71 -25.09
CA ASN A 1 -7.41 13.55 -25.03
C ASN A 1 -7.62 12.82 -23.71
N GLY A 2 -7.99 11.51 -23.77
CA GLY A 2 -8.32 10.72 -22.57
C GLY A 2 -7.18 10.68 -21.55
N PHE A 3 -5.93 10.60 -22.01
CA PHE A 3 -4.75 10.63 -21.14
C PHE A 3 -4.70 11.92 -20.29
N THR A 4 -4.86 13.09 -20.91
CA THR A 4 -4.86 14.36 -20.18
C THR A 4 -6.02 14.45 -19.20
N TRP A 5 -7.17 13.89 -19.57
CA TRP A 5 -8.35 13.84 -18.71
C TRP A 5 -8.09 13.10 -17.41
N THR A 6 -7.36 11.97 -17.41
CA THR A 6 -7.09 11.19 -16.18
C THR A 6 -6.31 11.99 -15.13
N PHE A 7 -5.44 12.91 -15.55
CA PHE A 7 -4.64 13.74 -14.64
C PHE A 7 -5.36 15.02 -14.20
N THR A 8 -6.37 15.46 -14.94
CA THR A 8 -7.11 16.70 -14.65
C THR A 8 -8.46 16.43 -13.98
N THR A 9 -9.02 15.23 -14.14
CA THR A 9 -10.32 14.89 -13.56
C THR A 9 -10.23 14.73 -12.04
N ARG A 10 -11.31 15.16 -11.38
CA ARG A 10 -11.51 15.05 -9.92
C ARG A 10 -12.90 14.47 -9.65
N LEU A 11 -13.27 13.48 -10.44
CA LEU A 11 -14.58 12.87 -10.36
C LEU A 11 -14.79 12.33 -8.93
N MET A 12 -15.92 12.65 -8.30
CA MET A 12 -16.24 12.31 -6.90
C MET A 12 -15.18 12.77 -5.88
N GLY A 13 -14.48 13.89 -6.14
CA GLY A 13 -13.47 14.41 -5.23
C GLY A 13 -12.23 13.52 -5.07
N ILE A 14 -12.03 12.55 -5.96
CA ILE A 14 -10.91 11.61 -5.87
C ILE A 14 -9.97 11.83 -7.06
N TRP A 15 -8.67 11.86 -6.77
CA TRP A 15 -7.62 11.97 -7.78
C TRP A 15 -6.79 10.69 -7.78
N HIS A 16 -7.00 9.83 -8.79
CA HIS A 16 -6.30 8.54 -8.95
C HIS A 16 -6.07 8.22 -10.43
N PRO A 17 -5.18 9.00 -11.09
CA PRO A 17 -4.99 8.92 -12.54
C PRO A 17 -4.58 7.53 -13.04
N VAL A 18 -3.74 6.79 -12.30
CA VAL A 18 -3.27 5.46 -12.71
C VAL A 18 -4.42 4.45 -12.70
N THR A 19 -5.35 4.57 -11.75
CA THR A 19 -6.57 3.72 -11.73
C THR A 19 -7.45 4.00 -12.94
N TRP A 20 -7.65 5.29 -13.30
CA TRP A 20 -8.40 5.65 -14.49
C TRP A 20 -7.75 5.11 -15.77
N LEU A 21 -6.41 5.24 -15.90
CA LEU A 21 -5.67 4.67 -17.03
C LEU A 21 -5.85 3.16 -17.12
N SER A 22 -5.85 2.45 -15.98
CA SER A 22 -6.11 1.01 -15.93
C SER A 22 -7.51 0.66 -16.45
N HIS A 23 -8.56 1.40 -16.02
CA HIS A 23 -9.92 1.18 -16.52
C HIS A 23 -10.06 1.53 -18.01
N MET A 24 -9.39 2.59 -18.48
CA MET A 24 -9.39 2.93 -19.89
C MET A 24 -8.74 1.84 -20.76
N LEU A 25 -7.67 1.21 -20.25
CA LEU A 25 -7.05 0.06 -20.90
C LEU A 25 -8.04 -1.12 -20.95
N ASP A 26 -8.72 -1.42 -19.85
CA ASP A 26 -9.74 -2.47 -19.85
C ASP A 26 -10.85 -2.21 -20.88
N CYS A 27 -11.32 -0.96 -20.96
CA CYS A 27 -12.32 -0.59 -21.97
C CYS A 27 -11.83 -0.79 -23.39
N GLN A 28 -10.54 -0.58 -23.66
CA GLN A 28 -9.95 -0.83 -24.97
C GLN A 28 -9.83 -2.33 -25.28
N LEU A 29 -9.55 -3.17 -24.27
CA LEU A 29 -9.34 -4.59 -24.43
C LEU A 29 -10.65 -5.39 -24.45
N PHE A 30 -11.61 -5.02 -23.59
CA PHE A 30 -12.82 -5.78 -23.30
C PHE A 30 -14.12 -5.00 -23.57
N GLY A 31 -14.02 -3.75 -24.02
CA GLY A 31 -15.16 -2.85 -24.09
C GLY A 31 -15.75 -2.56 -22.70
N VAL A 32 -17.09 -2.53 -22.62
CA VAL A 32 -17.82 -2.34 -21.37
C VAL A 32 -18.31 -3.66 -20.73
N ALA A 33 -17.76 -4.80 -21.21
CA ALA A 33 -18.14 -6.12 -20.68
C ALA A 33 -17.64 -6.30 -19.24
N PRO A 34 -18.52 -6.49 -18.25
CA PRO A 34 -18.13 -6.57 -16.83
C PRO A 34 -17.10 -7.66 -16.54
N ALA A 35 -17.20 -8.79 -17.24
CA ALA A 35 -16.31 -9.94 -17.03
C ALA A 35 -14.84 -9.59 -17.21
N GLY A 36 -14.47 -8.77 -18.21
CA GLY A 36 -13.10 -8.34 -18.45
C GLY A 36 -12.54 -7.49 -17.29
N HIS A 37 -13.36 -6.58 -16.78
CA HIS A 37 -12.97 -5.72 -15.65
C HIS A 37 -12.78 -6.52 -14.35
N HIS A 38 -13.64 -7.50 -14.07
CA HIS A 38 -13.48 -8.40 -12.93
C HIS A 38 -12.24 -9.29 -13.08
N LEU A 39 -12.00 -9.81 -14.28
CA LEU A 39 -10.82 -10.63 -14.57
C LEU A 39 -9.52 -9.85 -14.30
N MET A 40 -9.46 -8.58 -14.64
CA MET A 40 -8.30 -7.74 -14.35
C MET A 40 -8.10 -7.48 -12.86
N ASN A 41 -9.17 -7.31 -12.06
CA ASN A 41 -9.04 -7.24 -10.59
C ASN A 41 -8.47 -8.55 -10.04
N LEU A 42 -9.00 -9.68 -10.50
CA LEU A 42 -8.51 -11.00 -10.11
C LEU A 42 -7.05 -11.20 -10.52
N PHE A 43 -6.68 -10.79 -11.72
CA PHE A 43 -5.29 -10.85 -12.20
C PHE A 43 -4.35 -10.07 -11.26
N PHE A 44 -4.68 -8.83 -10.89
CA PHE A 44 -3.87 -8.05 -9.95
C PHE A 44 -3.82 -8.70 -8.56
N HIS A 45 -4.91 -9.31 -8.09
CA HIS A 45 -4.92 -10.00 -6.80
C HIS A 45 -4.01 -11.23 -6.81
N ILE A 46 -4.05 -12.03 -7.88
CA ILE A 46 -3.13 -13.17 -8.08
C ILE A 46 -1.68 -12.68 -8.16
N ALA A 47 -1.41 -11.64 -8.94
CA ALA A 47 -0.08 -11.04 -9.06
C ALA A 47 0.44 -10.55 -7.71
N ASN A 48 -0.40 -9.89 -6.91
CA ASN A 48 -0.08 -9.44 -5.56
C ASN A 48 0.27 -10.61 -4.63
N THR A 49 -0.52 -11.68 -4.69
CA THR A 49 -0.28 -12.90 -3.90
C THR A 49 1.08 -13.53 -4.23
N VAL A 50 1.37 -13.67 -5.54
CA VAL A 50 2.64 -14.23 -6.02
C VAL A 50 3.81 -13.31 -5.65
N LEU A 51 3.68 -12.00 -5.87
CA LEU A 51 4.70 -11.02 -5.49
C LEU A 51 4.97 -11.03 -3.99
N LEU A 52 3.94 -11.11 -3.17
CA LEU A 52 4.08 -11.20 -1.71
C LEU A 52 4.82 -12.47 -1.30
N PHE A 53 4.43 -13.63 -1.85
CA PHE A 53 5.12 -14.89 -1.61
C PHE A 53 6.61 -14.80 -1.95
N LEU A 54 6.92 -14.36 -3.17
CA LEU A 54 8.29 -14.25 -3.64
C LEU A 54 9.10 -13.25 -2.82
N LEU A 55 8.51 -12.10 -2.45
CA LEU A 55 9.15 -11.08 -1.62
C LEU A 55 9.55 -11.63 -0.25
N LEU A 56 8.62 -12.31 0.42
CA LEU A 56 8.87 -12.92 1.72
C LEU A 56 9.89 -14.05 1.61
N LEU A 57 9.73 -14.93 0.63
CA LEU A 57 10.66 -16.03 0.39
C LEU A 57 12.07 -15.52 0.14
N PHE A 58 12.20 -14.50 -0.69
CA PHE A 58 13.51 -13.90 -1.02
C PHE A 58 14.19 -13.30 0.21
N CYS A 59 13.42 -12.59 1.05
CA CYS A 59 13.97 -11.89 2.22
C CYS A 59 14.23 -12.80 3.41
N THR A 60 13.37 -13.81 3.64
CA THR A 60 13.40 -14.63 4.86
C THR A 60 14.02 -16.01 4.63
N ARG A 61 14.06 -16.48 3.38
CA ARG A 61 14.44 -17.87 3.01
C ARG A 61 13.59 -18.94 3.68
N ALA A 62 12.41 -18.58 4.18
CA ALA A 62 11.49 -19.46 4.87
C ALA A 62 10.30 -19.79 3.95
N GLU A 63 10.34 -20.95 3.30
CA GLU A 63 9.36 -21.33 2.28
C GLU A 63 7.94 -21.43 2.85
N TRP A 64 7.75 -22.27 3.86
CA TRP A 64 6.44 -22.53 4.46
C TRP A 64 5.81 -21.29 5.11
N PRO A 65 6.52 -20.52 5.95
CA PRO A 65 5.96 -19.28 6.48
C PRO A 65 5.56 -18.28 5.38
N SER A 66 6.38 -18.14 4.34
CA SER A 66 6.08 -17.26 3.21
C SER A 66 4.85 -17.72 2.44
N PHE A 67 4.72 -19.04 2.22
CA PHE A 67 3.55 -19.62 1.58
C PHE A 67 2.28 -19.41 2.41
N ILE A 68 2.33 -19.68 3.72
CA ILE A 68 1.16 -19.50 4.61
C ILE A 68 0.69 -18.06 4.60
N VAL A 69 1.61 -17.07 4.70
CA VAL A 69 1.23 -15.65 4.67
C VAL A 69 0.60 -15.28 3.33
N ALA A 70 1.17 -15.71 2.21
CA ALA A 70 0.63 -15.44 0.89
C ALA A 70 -0.73 -16.15 0.66
N ALA A 71 -0.89 -17.39 1.14
CA ALA A 71 -2.15 -18.12 1.05
C ALA A 71 -3.25 -17.44 1.89
N LEU A 72 -2.93 -17.01 3.11
CA LEU A 72 -3.87 -16.23 3.93
C LEU A 72 -4.25 -14.93 3.25
N PHE A 73 -3.30 -14.21 2.66
CA PHE A 73 -3.59 -13.01 1.88
C PHE A 73 -4.53 -13.32 0.71
N ALA A 74 -4.29 -14.41 -0.03
CA ALA A 74 -5.07 -14.79 -1.21
C ALA A 74 -6.53 -15.06 -0.90
N ILE A 75 -6.82 -15.75 0.22
CA ILE A 75 -8.18 -16.22 0.55
C ILE A 75 -8.87 -15.38 1.62
N HIS A 76 -8.22 -14.32 2.13
CA HIS A 76 -8.76 -13.57 3.26
C HIS A 76 -10.06 -12.83 2.87
N PRO A 77 -11.16 -12.98 3.62
CA PRO A 77 -12.45 -12.39 3.27
C PRO A 77 -12.45 -10.87 3.14
N LEU A 78 -11.56 -10.15 3.83
CA LEU A 78 -11.41 -8.69 3.69
C LEU A 78 -10.97 -8.25 2.29
N HIS A 79 -10.42 -9.14 1.46
CA HIS A 79 -10.03 -8.81 0.09
C HIS A 79 -11.15 -9.01 -0.93
N VAL A 80 -12.27 -9.62 -0.53
CA VAL A 80 -13.40 -9.89 -1.46
C VAL A 80 -13.92 -8.59 -2.06
N GLU A 81 -14.10 -7.54 -1.28
CA GLU A 81 -14.55 -6.23 -1.76
C GLU A 81 -13.59 -5.68 -2.82
N SER A 82 -12.29 -5.65 -2.53
CA SER A 82 -11.26 -5.11 -3.44
C SER A 82 -11.14 -5.90 -4.75
N VAL A 83 -11.50 -7.19 -4.76
CA VAL A 83 -11.42 -8.04 -5.94
C VAL A 83 -12.74 -8.06 -6.72
N ALA A 84 -13.86 -8.22 -6.00
CA ALA A 84 -15.17 -8.38 -6.62
C ALA A 84 -15.78 -7.05 -7.11
N TRP A 85 -15.49 -5.94 -6.46
CA TRP A 85 -16.01 -4.63 -6.87
C TRP A 85 -15.07 -3.95 -7.86
N VAL A 86 -15.53 -3.77 -9.11
CA VAL A 86 -14.72 -3.18 -10.20
C VAL A 86 -14.16 -1.81 -9.83
N ALA A 87 -14.92 -0.95 -9.14
CA ALA A 87 -14.49 0.39 -8.74
C ALA A 87 -13.36 0.36 -7.67
N GLU A 88 -13.18 -0.76 -6.96
CA GLU A 88 -12.07 -0.94 -6.00
C GLU A 88 -10.77 -1.45 -6.67
N ARG A 89 -10.67 -1.37 -8.02
CA ARG A 89 -9.42 -1.58 -8.76
C ARG A 89 -8.24 -0.85 -8.13
N LYS A 90 -8.50 0.34 -7.60
CA LYS A 90 -7.50 1.16 -6.92
C LYS A 90 -6.80 0.41 -5.78
N ASP A 91 -7.46 -0.54 -5.12
CA ASP A 91 -6.89 -1.29 -3.99
C ASP A 91 -5.90 -2.34 -4.49
N VAL A 92 -6.33 -3.21 -5.39
CA VAL A 92 -5.45 -4.27 -5.93
C VAL A 92 -4.30 -3.69 -6.75
N LEU A 93 -4.53 -2.57 -7.45
CA LEU A 93 -3.51 -1.87 -8.23
C LEU A 93 -2.49 -1.14 -7.32
N SER A 94 -2.95 -0.49 -6.26
CA SER A 94 -2.06 0.15 -5.30
C SER A 94 -1.22 -0.87 -4.52
N ALA A 95 -1.81 -2.01 -4.13
CA ALA A 95 -1.09 -3.12 -3.52
C ALA A 95 0.00 -3.70 -4.47
N PHE A 96 -0.29 -3.78 -5.76
CA PHE A 96 0.68 -4.19 -6.78
C PHE A 96 1.90 -3.25 -6.81
N PHE A 97 1.67 -1.95 -6.87
CA PHE A 97 2.77 -0.98 -6.83
C PHE A 97 3.47 -0.90 -5.48
N TRP A 98 2.77 -1.17 -4.38
CA TRP A 98 3.37 -1.32 -3.05
C TRP A 98 4.43 -2.44 -3.07
N LEU A 99 4.05 -3.63 -3.51
CA LEU A 99 4.94 -4.78 -3.57
C LEU A 99 6.09 -4.57 -4.57
N LEU A 100 5.81 -3.98 -5.74
CA LEU A 100 6.85 -3.60 -6.70
C LEU A 100 7.84 -2.58 -6.12
N THR A 101 7.36 -1.61 -5.33
CA THR A 101 8.23 -0.64 -4.65
C THR A 101 9.15 -1.35 -3.66
N MET A 102 8.63 -2.30 -2.89
CA MET A 102 9.44 -3.11 -1.97
C MET A 102 10.49 -3.95 -2.72
N TRP A 103 10.13 -4.56 -3.84
CA TRP A 103 11.07 -5.28 -4.70
C TRP A 103 12.17 -4.37 -5.26
N ALA A 104 11.78 -3.24 -5.81
CA ALA A 104 12.72 -2.24 -6.33
C ALA A 104 13.66 -1.75 -5.22
N TYR A 105 13.11 -1.56 -4.01
CA TYR A 105 13.90 -1.16 -2.84
C TYR A 105 14.94 -2.21 -2.45
N ILE A 106 14.60 -3.49 -2.45
CA ILE A 106 15.56 -4.58 -2.21
C ILE A 106 16.67 -4.55 -3.27
N GLY A 107 16.32 -4.39 -4.53
CA GLY A 107 17.28 -4.25 -5.62
C GLY A 107 18.22 -3.05 -5.45
N TYR A 108 17.70 -1.93 -4.95
CA TYR A 108 18.49 -0.76 -4.60
C TYR A 108 19.43 -1.05 -3.41
N VAL A 109 18.93 -1.70 -2.37
CA VAL A 109 19.73 -2.04 -1.18
C VAL A 109 20.88 -2.96 -1.51
N GLN A 110 20.68 -3.95 -2.38
CA GLN A 110 21.73 -4.88 -2.80
C GLN A 110 22.83 -4.21 -3.61
N ASN A 111 22.47 -3.32 -4.48
CA ASN A 111 23.42 -2.60 -5.35
C ASN A 111 22.97 -1.14 -5.47
N PRO A 112 23.36 -0.29 -4.54
CA PRO A 112 22.98 1.12 -4.53
C PRO A 112 23.37 1.85 -5.82
N GLY A 113 22.43 2.59 -6.40
CA GLY A 113 22.65 3.38 -7.61
C GLY A 113 21.44 4.20 -7.98
N LEU A 114 21.69 5.33 -8.66
CA LEU A 114 20.64 6.29 -9.00
C LEU A 114 19.49 5.67 -9.83
N ARG A 115 19.82 4.82 -10.80
CA ARG A 115 18.81 4.17 -11.66
C ARG A 115 17.87 3.25 -10.85
N ARG A 116 18.42 2.49 -9.90
CA ARG A 116 17.65 1.60 -9.04
C ARG A 116 16.80 2.37 -8.06
N TYR A 117 17.34 3.46 -7.52
CA TYR A 117 16.58 4.33 -6.65
C TYR A 117 15.46 5.07 -7.40
N ALA A 118 15.72 5.49 -8.65
CA ALA A 118 14.69 6.06 -9.51
C ALA A 118 13.53 5.07 -9.75
N LEU A 119 13.81 3.78 -9.93
CA LEU A 119 12.78 2.75 -10.04
C LEU A 119 11.91 2.67 -8.76
N VAL A 120 12.50 2.77 -7.58
CA VAL A 120 11.76 2.85 -6.31
C VAL A 120 10.80 4.05 -6.32
N LEU A 121 11.31 5.23 -6.71
CA LEU A 121 10.49 6.45 -6.76
C LEU A 121 9.36 6.36 -7.81
N ILE A 122 9.64 5.76 -8.97
CA ILE A 122 8.64 5.57 -10.03
C ILE A 122 7.52 4.62 -9.55
N CYS A 123 7.87 3.43 -9.05
CA CYS A 123 6.88 2.48 -8.56
C CYS A 123 6.05 3.08 -7.43
N PHE A 124 6.69 3.79 -6.49
CA PHE A 124 6.02 4.45 -5.39
C PHE A 124 5.06 5.55 -5.85
N SER A 125 5.49 6.39 -6.80
CA SER A 125 4.65 7.44 -7.39
C SER A 125 3.43 6.86 -8.11
N LEU A 126 3.62 5.80 -8.89
CA LEU A 126 2.51 5.10 -9.56
C LEU A 126 1.51 4.54 -8.56
N GLY A 127 2.00 3.99 -7.44
CA GLY A 127 1.15 3.52 -6.35
C GLY A 127 0.35 4.64 -5.69
N LEU A 128 0.99 5.79 -5.37
CA LEU A 128 0.31 6.97 -4.83
C LEU A 128 -0.74 7.54 -5.81
N MET A 129 -0.48 7.46 -7.12
CA MET A 129 -1.43 7.84 -8.17
C MET A 129 -2.54 6.79 -8.39
N ALA A 130 -2.37 5.56 -7.92
CA ALA A 130 -3.44 4.57 -7.90
C ALA A 130 -4.36 4.77 -6.68
N LYS A 131 -3.78 4.90 -5.49
CA LYS A 131 -4.50 5.19 -4.24
C LYS A 131 -3.57 5.87 -3.23
N PRO A 132 -3.96 6.98 -2.57
CA PRO A 132 -3.10 7.67 -1.60
C PRO A 132 -2.70 6.86 -0.36
N MET A 133 -3.21 5.66 -0.18
CA MET A 133 -2.92 4.78 0.98
C MET A 133 -1.43 4.42 1.12
N LEU A 134 -0.63 4.54 0.06
CA LEU A 134 0.80 4.24 0.09
C LEU A 134 1.63 5.23 0.92
N VAL A 135 1.03 6.28 1.47
CA VAL A 135 1.72 7.28 2.32
C VAL A 135 2.48 6.67 3.51
N THR A 136 2.08 5.49 3.97
CA THR A 136 2.73 4.78 5.08
C THR A 136 3.93 3.92 4.65
N LEU A 137 4.11 3.67 3.35
CA LEU A 137 5.16 2.79 2.84
C LEU A 137 6.59 3.21 3.22
N PRO A 138 6.97 4.50 3.26
CA PRO A 138 8.31 4.90 3.73
C PRO A 138 8.61 4.43 5.16
N LEU A 139 7.61 4.42 6.06
CA LEU A 139 7.74 3.89 7.41
C LEU A 139 7.87 2.36 7.42
N VAL A 140 7.08 1.69 6.59
CA VAL A 140 7.18 0.23 6.41
C VAL A 140 8.55 -0.16 5.86
N LEU A 141 9.14 0.61 4.94
CA LEU A 141 10.50 0.38 4.46
C LEU A 141 11.56 0.57 5.56
N LEU A 142 11.36 1.48 6.53
CA LEU A 142 12.23 1.58 7.71
C LEU A 142 12.11 0.34 8.61
N LEU A 143 10.89 -0.16 8.82
CA LEU A 143 10.68 -1.43 9.53
C LEU A 143 11.30 -2.59 8.77
N TRP A 144 11.22 -2.59 7.44
CA TRP A 144 11.82 -3.59 6.56
C TRP A 144 13.34 -3.57 6.64
N ASP A 145 13.95 -2.39 6.78
CA ASP A 145 15.40 -2.24 7.03
C ASP A 145 15.82 -2.86 8.36
N TYR A 146 14.96 -2.81 9.38
CA TYR A 146 15.20 -3.48 10.65
C TYR A 146 15.00 -4.99 10.53
N TRP A 147 13.86 -5.41 10.03
CA TRP A 147 13.52 -6.80 9.75
C TRP A 147 12.66 -6.88 8.47
N PRO A 148 12.97 -7.73 7.50
CA PRO A 148 13.97 -8.81 7.48
C PRO A 148 15.35 -8.43 6.96
N LEU A 149 15.58 -7.20 6.43
CA LEU A 149 16.83 -6.84 5.77
C LEU A 149 18.03 -6.71 6.74
N ARG A 150 17.78 -6.53 8.02
CA ARG A 150 18.81 -6.42 9.08
C ARG A 150 19.91 -5.39 8.77
N ARG A 151 19.54 -4.28 8.13
CA ARG A 151 20.45 -3.20 7.77
C ARG A 151 20.81 -2.32 8.96
N TRP A 152 19.97 -2.31 10.00
CA TRP A 152 20.17 -1.55 11.22
C TRP A 152 20.14 -2.45 12.44
N ALA A 153 21.06 -2.18 13.38
CA ALA A 153 21.03 -2.75 14.72
C ALA A 153 21.19 -1.62 15.74
N PRO A 154 20.45 -1.64 16.86
CA PRO A 154 20.63 -0.65 17.92
C PRO A 154 22.06 -0.71 18.48
N PRO A 155 22.62 0.42 18.95
CA PRO A 155 23.92 0.45 19.61
C PRO A 155 23.92 -0.51 20.81
N GLY A 156 24.92 -1.38 20.91
CA GLY A 156 25.05 -2.37 21.99
C GLY A 156 24.27 -3.67 21.78
N ALA A 157 23.54 -3.83 20.68
CA ALA A 157 23.03 -5.13 20.31
C ALA A 157 24.22 -6.05 20.01
N ALA A 158 24.35 -7.13 20.82
CA ALA A 158 25.34 -8.16 20.57
C ALA A 158 25.23 -8.66 19.13
N PRO A 159 26.32 -8.99 18.44
CA PRO A 159 26.24 -9.70 17.19
C PRO A 159 25.34 -10.92 17.44
N ALA A 160 24.29 -11.09 16.68
CA ALA A 160 23.42 -12.25 16.80
C ALA A 160 24.23 -13.49 16.39
N GLU A 161 25.04 -14.01 17.32
CA GLU A 161 25.88 -15.22 17.15
C GLU A 161 25.07 -16.51 17.19
N THR A 162 23.79 -16.45 17.53
CA THR A 162 22.96 -17.64 17.64
C THR A 162 21.95 -17.68 16.50
N VAL A 163 22.17 -18.66 15.64
CA VAL A 163 21.35 -19.05 14.48
C VAL A 163 21.56 -18.15 13.25
N GLN A 164 22.80 -18.13 12.73
CA GLN A 164 22.97 -17.92 11.31
C GLN A 164 22.82 -19.27 10.59
N PRO A 165 21.82 -19.44 9.71
CA PRO A 165 22.05 -20.30 8.58
C PRO A 165 23.12 -19.59 7.74
N VAL A 166 24.24 -20.24 7.57
CA VAL A 166 25.36 -19.99 6.67
C VAL A 166 25.07 -18.87 5.64
N GLY A 167 25.63 -17.66 5.88
CA GLY A 167 25.57 -16.57 4.89
C GLY A 167 25.61 -15.21 5.57
N THR A 168 26.74 -14.49 5.37
CA THR A 168 26.91 -13.05 5.62
C THR A 168 25.62 -12.29 5.29
N SER A 169 25.29 -11.25 6.11
CA SER A 169 24.15 -10.37 5.85
C SER A 169 24.14 -9.97 4.36
N LEU A 170 23.15 -10.45 3.60
CA LEU A 170 23.00 -10.20 2.17
C LEU A 170 22.93 -8.69 1.84
N TYR A 171 22.82 -7.85 2.87
CA TYR A 171 22.58 -6.43 2.74
C TYR A 171 23.58 -5.63 3.57
N PRO A 172 24.15 -4.54 3.02
CA PRO A 172 25.10 -3.70 3.72
C PRO A 172 24.42 -3.00 4.90
N ARG A 173 25.04 -3.07 6.08
CA ARG A 173 24.60 -2.32 7.26
C ARG A 173 24.69 -0.81 6.99
N ALA A 174 23.75 -0.07 7.56
CA ALA A 174 23.67 1.38 7.42
C ALA A 174 23.32 2.05 8.76
N SER A 175 23.82 3.27 8.95
CA SER A 175 23.42 4.08 10.10
C SER A 175 21.96 4.51 9.98
N LEU A 176 21.30 4.73 11.12
CA LEU A 176 19.91 5.21 11.13
C LEU A 176 19.73 6.51 10.33
N LYS A 177 20.70 7.44 10.43
CA LYS A 177 20.70 8.69 9.66
C LYS A 177 20.66 8.43 8.16
N ARG A 178 21.43 7.46 7.65
CA ARG A 178 21.43 7.07 6.24
C ARG A 178 20.09 6.44 5.86
N LEU A 179 19.56 5.52 6.67
CA LEU A 179 18.28 4.86 6.41
C LEU A 179 17.13 5.87 6.33
N VAL A 180 17.08 6.83 7.27
CA VAL A 180 16.10 7.92 7.23
C VAL A 180 16.31 8.81 6.00
N GLY A 181 17.58 9.18 5.70
CA GLY A 181 17.91 9.97 4.52
C GLY A 181 17.45 9.32 3.21
N GLU A 182 17.56 7.99 3.09
CA GLU A 182 17.04 7.23 1.94
C GLU A 182 15.51 7.33 1.79
N LYS A 183 14.76 7.66 2.85
CA LYS A 183 13.29 7.81 2.80
C LYS A 183 12.83 9.26 2.56
N VAL A 184 13.73 10.24 2.71
CA VAL A 184 13.36 11.66 2.52
C VAL A 184 12.72 11.93 1.15
N PRO A 185 13.24 11.46 0.00
CA PRO A 185 12.58 11.68 -1.28
C PRO A 185 11.19 11.05 -1.38
N LEU A 186 10.99 9.87 -0.75
CA LEU A 186 9.68 9.23 -0.67
C LEU A 186 8.72 10.06 0.18
N LEU A 187 9.17 10.61 1.31
CA LEU A 187 8.36 11.49 2.17
C LEU A 187 7.98 12.79 1.46
N ILE A 188 8.87 13.35 0.64
CA ILE A 188 8.55 14.50 -0.21
C ILE A 188 7.42 14.16 -1.17
N LEU A 189 7.48 12.99 -1.84
CA LEU A 189 6.39 12.51 -2.69
C LEU A 189 5.09 12.33 -1.90
N VAL A 190 5.15 11.76 -0.68
CA VAL A 190 3.98 11.66 0.21
C VAL A 190 3.34 13.02 0.42
N VAL A 191 4.10 14.05 0.75
CA VAL A 191 3.57 15.41 0.95
C VAL A 191 2.91 15.94 -0.33
N ILE A 192 3.60 15.85 -1.47
CA ILE A 192 3.10 16.34 -2.75
C ILE A 192 1.76 15.67 -3.11
N PHE A 193 1.70 14.34 -3.06
CA PHE A 193 0.50 13.58 -3.43
C PHE A 193 -0.63 13.73 -2.39
N SER A 194 -0.31 13.89 -1.10
CA SER A 194 -1.30 14.20 -0.07
C SER A 194 -1.93 15.57 -0.28
N LEU A 195 -1.15 16.58 -0.62
CA LEU A 195 -1.68 17.91 -0.95
C LEU A 195 -2.58 17.86 -2.19
N ALA A 196 -2.19 17.11 -3.23
CA ALA A 196 -3.02 16.91 -4.41
C ALA A 196 -4.35 16.21 -4.08
N ALA A 197 -4.31 15.16 -3.22
CA ALA A 197 -5.52 14.46 -2.78
C ALA A 197 -6.45 15.35 -1.96
N VAL A 198 -5.92 16.12 -0.99
CA VAL A 198 -6.72 17.06 -0.19
C VAL A 198 -7.34 18.15 -1.07
N TYR A 199 -6.58 18.66 -2.04
CA TYR A 199 -7.09 19.64 -2.99
C TYR A 199 -8.24 19.07 -3.84
N ALA A 200 -8.11 17.84 -4.33
CA ALA A 200 -9.17 17.17 -5.08
C ALA A 200 -10.43 16.96 -4.23
N GLN A 201 -10.28 16.50 -2.98
CA GLN A 201 -11.40 16.30 -2.05
C GLN A 201 -12.14 17.60 -1.72
N LYS A 202 -11.41 18.70 -1.50
CA LYS A 202 -12.01 20.03 -1.30
C LYS A 202 -12.80 20.48 -2.51
N ALA A 203 -12.24 20.30 -3.71
CA ALA A 203 -12.91 20.68 -4.96
C ALA A 203 -14.18 19.84 -5.22
N GLY A 204 -14.23 18.60 -4.73
CA GLY A 204 -15.38 17.70 -4.82
C GLY A 204 -16.40 17.85 -3.68
N ALA A 205 -16.25 18.84 -2.78
CA ALA A 205 -17.08 19.03 -1.58
C ALA A 205 -17.20 17.79 -0.67
N MET A 206 -16.18 16.91 -0.69
CA MET A 206 -16.15 15.68 0.11
C MET A 206 -15.62 15.90 1.53
N VAL A 207 -15.11 17.10 1.82
CA VAL A 207 -14.58 17.41 3.16
C VAL A 207 -15.71 17.94 4.03
N VAL A 208 -16.17 17.11 4.95
CA VAL A 208 -17.15 17.50 5.97
C VAL A 208 -16.53 18.51 6.92
N SER A 209 -17.27 19.56 7.31
CA SER A 209 -16.77 20.61 8.19
C SER A 209 -16.54 20.10 9.62
N LEU A 210 -15.70 20.81 10.39
CA LEU A 210 -15.51 20.50 11.82
C LEU A 210 -16.74 20.91 12.66
N ALA A 211 -17.61 21.75 12.11
CA ALA A 211 -18.89 22.11 12.74
C ALA A 211 -19.89 20.95 12.66
N ASP A 212 -19.89 20.20 11.56
CA ASP A 212 -20.78 19.06 11.37
C ASP A 212 -20.28 17.80 12.12
N ILE A 213 -18.96 17.55 12.08
CA ILE A 213 -18.35 16.43 12.81
C ILE A 213 -17.14 16.98 13.61
N PRO A 214 -17.29 17.18 14.92
CA PRO A 214 -16.24 17.66 15.79
C PRO A 214 -15.00 16.75 15.80
N LEU A 215 -13.83 17.34 16.08
CA LEU A 215 -12.55 16.62 16.09
C LEU A 215 -12.57 15.42 17.06
N GLY A 216 -13.20 15.55 18.22
CA GLY A 216 -13.37 14.46 19.19
C GLY A 216 -14.10 13.25 18.59
N ALA A 217 -15.21 13.47 17.88
CA ALA A 217 -15.97 12.40 17.22
C ALA A 217 -15.14 11.73 16.11
N ARG A 218 -14.33 12.50 15.36
CA ARG A 218 -13.44 11.92 14.34
C ARG A 218 -12.36 11.04 14.94
N ILE A 219 -11.72 11.48 16.03
CA ILE A 219 -10.69 10.70 16.74
C ILE A 219 -11.28 9.43 17.33
N SER A 220 -12.42 9.53 18.03
CA SER A 220 -13.10 8.38 18.62
C SER A 220 -13.49 7.37 17.55
N ASN A 221 -14.09 7.84 16.43
CA ASN A 221 -14.44 6.96 15.31
C ASN A 221 -13.21 6.30 14.69
N ALA A 222 -12.09 7.03 14.53
CA ALA A 222 -10.84 6.45 14.03
C ALA A 222 -10.32 5.33 14.94
N LEU A 223 -10.31 5.53 16.26
CA LEU A 223 -9.86 4.51 17.22
C LEU A 223 -10.74 3.27 17.18
N VAL A 224 -12.07 3.44 17.16
CA VAL A 224 -13.04 2.34 17.05
C VAL A 224 -12.87 1.61 15.71
N ALA A 225 -12.69 2.34 14.62
CA ALA A 225 -12.46 1.75 13.29
C ALA A 225 -11.18 0.91 13.27
N TYR A 226 -10.06 1.43 13.79
CA TYR A 226 -8.80 0.67 13.87
C TYR A 226 -8.96 -0.61 14.68
N ALA A 227 -9.56 -0.55 15.87
CA ALA A 227 -9.81 -1.73 16.70
C ALA A 227 -10.71 -2.74 15.98
N SER A 228 -11.78 -2.26 15.34
CA SER A 228 -12.71 -3.09 14.57
C SER A 228 -12.02 -3.78 13.38
N TYR A 229 -11.20 -3.05 12.61
CA TYR A 229 -10.48 -3.64 11.48
C TYR A 229 -9.45 -4.67 11.93
N LEU A 230 -8.71 -4.42 13.02
CA LEU A 230 -7.80 -5.42 13.60
C LEU A 230 -8.55 -6.68 14.02
N GLY A 231 -9.69 -6.51 14.70
CA GLY A 231 -10.55 -7.64 15.07
C GLY A 231 -11.03 -8.43 13.86
N LYS A 232 -11.52 -7.76 12.81
CA LYS A 232 -11.98 -8.38 11.57
C LYS A 232 -10.86 -9.03 10.74
N THR A 233 -9.63 -8.56 10.90
CA THR A 233 -8.46 -9.21 10.28
C THR A 233 -8.18 -10.57 10.93
N ILE A 234 -8.43 -10.73 12.22
CA ILE A 234 -8.22 -12.00 12.92
C ILE A 234 -9.45 -12.89 12.83
N VAL A 235 -10.64 -12.30 12.99
CA VAL A 235 -11.93 -13.00 12.96
C VAL A 235 -12.85 -12.30 11.94
N PRO A 236 -12.82 -12.68 10.65
CA PRO A 236 -13.53 -12.01 9.57
C PRO A 236 -15.03 -12.35 9.56
N MET A 237 -15.74 -11.99 10.63
CA MET A 237 -17.19 -12.17 10.79
C MET A 237 -17.92 -10.83 10.68
N ASN A 238 -19.21 -10.89 10.29
CA ASN A 238 -20.08 -9.72 10.17
C ASN A 238 -19.48 -8.61 9.29
N LEU A 239 -18.90 -9.02 8.15
CA LEU A 239 -18.36 -8.09 7.17
C LEU A 239 -19.51 -7.42 6.42
N ALA A 240 -19.39 -6.12 6.18
CA ALA A 240 -20.32 -5.33 5.37
C ALA A 240 -19.55 -4.61 4.26
N VAL A 241 -20.19 -4.44 3.12
CA VAL A 241 -19.62 -3.71 1.97
C VAL A 241 -19.41 -2.23 2.30
N LEU A 242 -20.29 -1.66 3.14
CA LEU A 242 -20.19 -0.27 3.58
C LEU A 242 -20.39 -0.19 5.09
N TYR A 243 -19.48 0.50 5.76
CA TYR A 243 -19.59 0.86 7.17
C TYR A 243 -19.90 2.36 7.26
N PRO A 244 -21.19 2.75 7.46
CA PRO A 244 -21.54 4.15 7.55
C PRO A 244 -20.89 4.80 8.77
N HIS A 245 -20.46 6.06 8.62
CA HIS A 245 -19.92 6.83 9.75
C HIS A 245 -21.05 7.08 10.76
N PRO A 246 -20.87 6.74 12.06
CA PRO A 246 -21.93 6.85 13.07
C PRO A 246 -22.36 8.30 13.40
N GLY A 247 -21.73 9.29 12.77
CA GLY A 247 -21.99 10.70 13.06
C GLY A 247 -21.60 11.05 14.49
N ASN A 248 -22.51 11.71 15.21
CA ASN A 248 -22.36 12.04 16.64
C ASN A 248 -22.89 10.95 17.58
N ALA A 249 -23.45 9.85 17.03
CA ALA A 249 -23.99 8.74 17.79
C ALA A 249 -22.92 7.63 17.94
N ILE A 250 -21.82 7.93 18.60
CA ILE A 250 -20.90 6.88 19.04
C ILE A 250 -21.43 6.34 20.36
N PRO A 251 -21.82 5.06 20.46
CA PRO A 251 -22.16 4.45 21.74
C PRO A 251 -20.91 4.55 22.65
N GLY A 252 -21.10 5.12 23.82
CA GLY A 252 -20.08 5.19 24.87
C GLY A 252 -19.71 3.80 25.41
#